data_34f3761b2680cd29712ca56f0b563d97
#
_entry.id   34f3761b2680cd29712ca56f0b563d97
#
_cell.length_a   1.000
_cell.length_b   1.000
_cell.length_c   1.000
_cell.angle_alpha   90.00
_cell.angle_beta   90.00
_cell.angle_gamma   90.00
#
_symmetry.space_group_name_H-M   'P 1'
#
loop_
_entity.id
_entity.type
_entity.pdbx_description
1 polymer ?
#
loop_
_entity_poly.entity_id
_entity_poly.type
_entity_poly.pdbx_seq_one_letter_code
_entity_poly.pdbx_strand_id
1 'polypeptide(L)'
;MVNYPNGKKAVVHSAQKTESSNRPREKVSAGGRGMELEKEINITNKYYLTNDIAVIHKKPTPVTIVHVDYPKRSAAKITEAYFKLPSTTDYNGIYRGKYIDFEAKDNMINTSFPLKSIHPHQIDHLDAVLRHGGIAFVIVRFVMRKETFFVPAKRITDFYRTADRSSIPYDWFCLNGTLIPSSYTRPVDYLKIVDRLYFKE
;
A
#
# COMPACT_ATOMS: atom_id res chain seq x y z
N MET A 1 10.73 -1.92 -63.17
CA MET A 1 12.21 -1.70 -63.12
C MET A 1 12.45 -0.27 -63.55
N VAL A 2 13.08 0.54 -62.73
CA VAL A 2 13.45 1.93 -63.08
C VAL A 2 14.93 1.89 -63.46
N ASN A 3 15.27 2.24 -64.72
CA ASN A 3 16.65 2.34 -65.19
C ASN A 3 17.14 3.78 -64.99
N TYR A 4 18.31 3.92 -64.34
CA TYR A 4 18.98 5.22 -64.25
C TYR A 4 19.88 5.47 -65.47
N PRO A 5 20.14 6.72 -65.84
CA PRO A 5 20.88 7.09 -67.09
C PRO A 5 22.34 6.63 -67.13
N ASN A 6 22.91 6.09 -66.07
CA ASN A 6 24.30 5.65 -65.97
C ASN A 6 24.46 4.13 -66.01
N GLY A 7 23.42 3.36 -66.39
CA GLY A 7 23.50 1.91 -66.65
C GLY A 7 23.70 1.03 -65.44
N LYS A 8 23.64 1.54 -64.22
CA LYS A 8 23.76 0.73 -62.98
C LYS A 8 22.37 0.26 -62.52
N LYS A 9 22.21 -1.06 -62.33
CA LYS A 9 20.98 -1.66 -61.81
C LYS A 9 20.83 -1.31 -60.34
N ALA A 10 19.68 -0.74 -59.98
CA ALA A 10 19.34 -0.51 -58.55
C ALA A 10 19.09 -1.86 -57.84
N VAL A 11 19.81 -2.12 -56.77
CA VAL A 11 19.54 -3.23 -55.87
C VAL A 11 18.36 -2.80 -55.01
N VAL A 12 17.20 -3.41 -55.23
CA VAL A 12 16.02 -3.22 -54.35
C VAL A 12 16.33 -3.98 -53.05
N HIS A 13 16.69 -3.26 -52.02
CA HIS A 13 16.66 -3.81 -50.67
C HIS A 13 15.22 -4.09 -50.30
N SER A 14 14.86 -5.35 -50.20
CA SER A 14 13.59 -5.79 -49.65
C SER A 14 13.41 -5.14 -48.24
N ALA A 15 12.26 -4.46 -48.05
CA ALA A 15 11.91 -3.91 -46.78
C ALA A 15 12.05 -5.01 -45.69
N GLN A 16 12.93 -4.78 -44.75
CA GLN A 16 13.02 -5.60 -43.56
C GLN A 16 11.64 -5.40 -42.83
N LYS A 17 10.95 -6.53 -42.66
CA LYS A 17 9.85 -6.62 -41.70
C LYS A 17 10.41 -6.13 -40.37
N THR A 18 9.86 -5.02 -39.91
CA THR A 18 10.02 -4.60 -38.50
C THR A 18 9.45 -5.73 -37.65
N GLU A 19 10.31 -6.56 -37.11
CA GLU A 19 9.96 -7.44 -36.00
C GLU A 19 9.47 -6.55 -34.88
N SER A 20 8.17 -6.66 -34.59
CA SER A 20 7.61 -6.12 -33.37
C SER A 20 8.40 -6.71 -32.21
N SER A 21 9.22 -5.90 -31.55
CA SER A 21 9.93 -6.29 -30.33
C SER A 21 8.89 -6.68 -29.29
N ASN A 22 8.58 -7.95 -29.23
CA ASN A 22 7.85 -8.57 -28.13
C ASN A 22 8.81 -8.56 -26.93
N ARG A 23 9.01 -7.39 -26.32
CA ARG A 23 9.63 -7.32 -25.00
C ARG A 23 8.69 -8.05 -24.06
N PRO A 24 9.14 -9.09 -23.35
CA PRO A 24 8.34 -9.73 -22.35
C PRO A 24 7.92 -8.64 -21.36
N ARG A 25 6.61 -8.42 -21.17
CA ARG A 25 6.13 -7.65 -20.03
C ARG A 25 6.67 -8.36 -18.79
N GLU A 26 7.61 -7.75 -18.10
CA GLU A 26 8.06 -8.24 -16.80
C GLU A 26 6.82 -8.49 -15.96
N LYS A 27 6.59 -9.75 -15.62
CA LYS A 27 5.58 -10.13 -14.64
C LYS A 27 6.08 -9.56 -13.33
N VAL A 28 5.51 -8.40 -12.92
CA VAL A 28 5.71 -7.88 -11.57
C VAL A 28 5.36 -9.01 -10.62
N SER A 29 6.37 -9.51 -9.90
CA SER A 29 6.22 -10.62 -8.98
C SER A 29 5.13 -10.28 -7.96
N ALA A 30 4.37 -11.28 -7.52
CA ALA A 30 3.28 -11.10 -6.55
C ALA A 30 3.74 -10.35 -5.27
N GLY A 31 5.02 -10.46 -4.89
CA GLY A 31 5.62 -9.76 -3.76
C GLY A 31 5.88 -8.26 -3.96
N GLY A 32 5.83 -7.74 -5.21
CA GLY A 32 6.06 -6.31 -5.47
C GLY A 32 4.78 -5.45 -5.48
N ARG A 33 3.60 -6.05 -5.45
CA ARG A 33 2.34 -5.36 -5.69
C ARG A 33 1.82 -4.49 -4.54
N GLY A 34 2.28 -4.70 -3.30
CA GLY A 34 1.90 -3.89 -2.13
C GLY A 34 3.00 -2.91 -1.69
N MET A 35 4.14 -2.89 -2.38
CA MET A 35 5.32 -2.15 -1.92
C MET A 35 5.29 -0.65 -2.24
N GLU A 36 4.45 -0.20 -3.18
CA GLU A 36 4.45 1.20 -3.60
C GLU A 36 3.70 2.08 -2.59
N LEU A 37 2.50 1.69 -2.18
CA LEU A 37 1.75 2.40 -1.13
C LEU A 37 2.53 2.45 0.18
N GLU A 38 3.11 1.33 0.59
CA GLU A 38 3.93 1.27 1.81
C GLU A 38 5.16 2.19 1.74
N LYS A 39 5.85 2.24 0.59
CA LYS A 39 6.98 3.17 0.39
C LYS A 39 6.53 4.62 0.55
N GLU A 40 5.43 4.99 -0.06
CA GLU A 40 4.89 6.35 -0.01
C GLU A 40 4.44 6.74 1.40
N ILE A 41 3.79 5.81 2.13
CA ILE A 41 3.45 6.03 3.55
C ILE A 41 4.73 6.20 4.38
N ASN A 42 5.75 5.37 4.15
CA ASN A 42 7.02 5.48 4.88
C ASN A 42 7.75 6.81 4.58
N ILE A 43 7.70 7.31 3.34
CA ILE A 43 8.22 8.65 2.97
C ILE A 43 7.45 9.72 3.74
N THR A 44 6.13 9.64 3.75
CA THR A 44 5.26 10.57 4.47
C THR A 44 5.52 10.55 5.98
N ASN A 45 5.62 9.35 6.58
CA ASN A 45 5.91 9.20 8.01
C ASN A 45 7.30 9.72 8.38
N LYS A 46 8.30 9.52 7.51
CA LYS A 46 9.63 10.11 7.69
C LYS A 46 9.57 11.64 7.66
N TYR A 47 8.79 12.22 6.75
CA TYR A 47 8.56 13.66 6.71
C TYR A 47 7.92 14.16 8.02
N TYR A 48 6.87 13.49 8.52
CA TYR A 48 6.22 13.85 9.78
C TYR A 48 7.20 13.81 10.95
N LEU A 49 8.01 12.74 11.06
CA LEU A 49 9.00 12.60 12.12
C LEU A 49 10.09 13.68 12.03
N THR A 50 10.64 13.94 10.83
CA THR A 50 11.73 14.91 10.63
C THR A 50 11.28 16.34 10.93
N ASN A 51 10.00 16.67 10.74
CA ASN A 51 9.44 18.00 10.97
C ASN A 51 8.69 18.11 12.32
N ASP A 52 8.89 17.15 13.23
CA ASP A 52 8.26 17.12 14.57
C ASP A 52 6.73 17.22 14.54
N ILE A 53 6.11 16.63 13.52
CA ILE A 53 4.65 16.62 13.33
C ILE A 53 4.02 15.44 14.06
N ALA A 54 4.55 14.23 13.85
CA ALA A 54 4.04 12.99 14.42
C ALA A 54 5.12 11.90 14.48
N VAL A 55 4.94 10.95 15.39
CA VAL A 55 5.80 9.76 15.52
C VAL A 55 4.98 8.54 15.11
N ILE A 56 5.12 8.09 13.87
CA ILE A 56 4.37 6.96 13.31
C ILE A 56 5.34 6.04 12.57
N HIS A 57 5.28 4.76 12.89
CA HIS A 57 6.18 3.74 12.36
C HIS A 57 5.42 2.57 11.74
N LYS A 58 6.05 1.94 10.75
CA LYS A 58 5.64 0.63 10.29
C LYS A 58 6.02 -0.41 11.34
N LYS A 59 5.08 -1.28 11.72
CA LYS A 59 5.34 -2.40 12.61
C LYS A 59 6.23 -3.42 11.91
N PRO A 60 7.23 -3.98 12.60
CA PRO A 60 8.06 -5.03 12.03
C PRO A 60 7.23 -6.30 11.80
N THR A 61 7.54 -7.03 10.72
CA THR A 61 6.94 -8.33 10.48
C THR A 61 7.35 -9.30 11.61
N PRO A 62 6.39 -9.89 12.34
CA PRO A 62 6.73 -10.78 13.45
C PRO A 62 7.31 -12.09 12.94
N VAL A 63 8.42 -12.52 13.54
CA VAL A 63 9.07 -13.80 13.23
C VAL A 63 9.33 -14.59 14.53
N THR A 64 9.26 -15.91 14.44
CA THR A 64 9.77 -16.82 15.47
C THR A 64 11.14 -17.29 15.02
N ILE A 65 12.16 -16.96 15.82
CA ILE A 65 13.53 -17.41 15.56
C ILE A 65 13.65 -18.84 16.09
N VAL A 66 14.14 -19.74 15.27
CA VAL A 66 14.37 -21.16 15.62
C VAL A 66 15.84 -21.44 15.83
N HIS A 67 16.69 -20.94 14.92
CA HIS A 67 18.12 -21.17 15.01
C HIS A 67 18.91 -19.88 14.77
N VAL A 68 19.94 -19.67 15.61
CA VAL A 68 20.89 -18.56 15.51
C VAL A 68 22.30 -19.12 15.57
N ASP A 69 23.08 -18.83 14.57
CA ASP A 69 24.53 -19.02 14.61
C ASP A 69 25.16 -17.85 15.38
N TYR A 70 25.82 -18.15 16.49
CA TYR A 70 26.27 -17.14 17.44
C TYR A 70 27.78 -17.25 17.74
N PRO A 71 28.68 -17.08 16.75
CA PRO A 71 30.11 -17.15 16.99
C PRO A 71 30.61 -16.04 17.92
N LYS A 72 30.04 -14.84 17.82
CA LYS A 72 30.22 -13.68 18.72
C LYS A 72 29.08 -12.68 18.56
N ARG A 73 28.85 -11.80 19.56
CA ARG A 73 27.70 -10.88 19.62
C ARG A 73 27.53 -10.00 18.35
N SER A 74 28.64 -9.51 17.79
CA SER A 74 28.63 -8.66 16.57
C SER A 74 28.47 -9.45 15.26
N ALA A 75 28.51 -10.78 15.29
CA ALA A 75 28.44 -11.67 14.13
C ALA A 75 27.29 -12.68 14.24
N ALA A 76 26.34 -12.47 15.15
CA ALA A 76 25.16 -13.31 15.29
C ALA A 76 24.32 -13.26 14.01
N LYS A 77 23.96 -14.43 13.49
CA LYS A 77 23.15 -14.61 12.28
C LYS A 77 21.94 -15.49 12.60
N ILE A 78 20.74 -15.01 12.23
CA ILE A 78 19.55 -15.88 12.23
C ILE A 78 19.65 -16.77 11.01
N THR A 79 19.73 -18.07 11.20
CA THR A 79 19.83 -19.07 10.15
C THR A 79 18.50 -19.75 9.84
N GLU A 80 17.56 -19.72 10.80
CA GLU A 80 16.21 -20.24 10.62
C GLU A 80 15.21 -19.43 11.42
N ALA A 81 14.16 -18.96 10.75
CA ALA A 81 13.03 -18.26 11.35
C ALA A 81 11.75 -18.51 10.58
N TYR A 82 10.60 -18.55 11.26
CA TYR A 82 9.28 -18.67 10.66
C TYR A 82 8.47 -17.41 10.88
N PHE A 83 7.70 -16.99 9.86
CA PHE A 83 6.76 -15.88 10.01
C PHE A 83 5.67 -16.26 11.01
N LYS A 84 5.43 -15.38 11.98
CA LYS A 84 4.24 -15.47 12.82
C LYS A 84 3.06 -14.85 12.10
N LEU A 85 1.86 -15.35 12.40
CA LEU A 85 0.65 -14.67 11.97
C LEU A 85 0.61 -13.28 12.62
N PRO A 86 0.54 -12.18 11.85
CA PRO A 86 0.38 -10.84 12.42
C PRO A 86 -0.90 -10.78 13.26
N SER A 87 -0.83 -10.18 14.44
CA SER A 87 -2.00 -10.01 15.33
C SER A 87 -2.58 -8.60 15.29
N THR A 88 -1.95 -7.69 14.56
CA THR A 88 -2.28 -6.25 14.51
C THR A 88 -2.22 -5.74 13.07
N THR A 89 -2.44 -4.45 12.90
CA THR A 89 -2.30 -3.69 11.64
C THR A 89 -0.83 -3.36 11.32
N ASP A 90 -0.58 -2.70 10.18
CA ASP A 90 0.76 -2.44 9.66
C ASP A 90 1.46 -1.24 10.32
N TYR A 91 0.73 -0.21 10.76
CA TYR A 91 1.27 1.05 11.25
C TYR A 91 0.68 1.46 12.58
N ASN A 92 1.52 2.07 13.45
CA ASN A 92 1.06 2.72 14.65
C ASN A 92 1.96 3.87 15.08
N GLY A 93 1.44 4.71 15.98
CA GLY A 93 2.21 5.83 16.52
C GLY A 93 1.40 6.79 17.36
N ILE A 94 1.92 8.00 17.51
CA ILE A 94 1.30 9.08 18.30
C ILE A 94 1.22 10.35 17.45
N TYR A 95 0.07 11.00 17.49
CA TYR A 95 -0.17 12.32 16.91
C TYR A 95 -1.06 13.16 17.84
N ARG A 96 -0.60 14.36 18.20
CA ARG A 96 -1.33 15.30 19.07
C ARG A 96 -1.87 14.63 20.36
N GLY A 97 -1.05 13.79 21.01
CA GLY A 97 -1.40 13.05 22.21
C GLY A 97 -2.37 11.88 22.04
N LYS A 98 -2.79 11.56 20.80
CA LYS A 98 -3.63 10.40 20.50
C LYS A 98 -2.83 9.27 19.89
N TYR A 99 -3.11 8.04 20.31
CA TYR A 99 -2.62 6.85 19.65
C TYR A 99 -3.29 6.70 18.27
N ILE A 100 -2.48 6.48 17.26
CA ILE A 100 -2.91 6.21 15.89
C ILE A 100 -2.55 4.78 15.52
N ASP A 101 -3.48 4.09 14.88
CA ASP A 101 -3.27 2.74 14.37
C ASP A 101 -3.99 2.55 13.03
N PHE A 102 -3.32 2.00 12.02
CA PHE A 102 -3.96 1.82 10.73
C PHE A 102 -3.36 0.69 9.88
N GLU A 103 -4.20 0.20 9.00
CA GLU A 103 -3.88 -0.76 7.96
C GLU A 103 -3.76 -0.07 6.61
N ALA A 104 -2.87 -0.57 5.72
CA ALA A 104 -2.70 -0.07 4.37
C ALA A 104 -2.83 -1.20 3.34
N LYS A 105 -3.69 -1.02 2.33
CA LYS A 105 -3.96 -2.03 1.30
C LYS A 105 -3.94 -1.44 -0.10
N ASP A 106 -3.13 -2.02 -0.98
CA ASP A 106 -3.26 -1.83 -2.43
C ASP A 106 -4.33 -2.77 -3.00
N ASN A 107 -5.23 -2.22 -3.81
CA ASN A 107 -6.29 -2.96 -4.49
C ASN A 107 -6.17 -2.81 -6.01
N MET A 108 -6.00 -3.93 -6.70
CA MET A 108 -5.88 -3.97 -8.16
C MET A 108 -7.24 -4.00 -8.87
N ILE A 109 -8.32 -4.32 -8.15
CA ILE A 109 -9.69 -4.36 -8.69
C ILE A 109 -10.25 -2.95 -8.61
N ASN A 110 -10.66 -2.39 -9.74
CA ASN A 110 -11.13 -1.00 -9.81
C ASN A 110 -12.61 -0.79 -9.47
N THR A 111 -13.39 -1.86 -9.32
CA THR A 111 -14.84 -1.80 -9.05
C THR A 111 -15.22 -2.12 -7.61
N SER A 112 -14.36 -2.84 -6.89
CA SER A 112 -14.63 -3.26 -5.51
C SER A 112 -13.35 -3.63 -4.77
N PHE A 113 -13.43 -3.66 -3.44
CA PHE A 113 -12.35 -4.08 -2.54
C PHE A 113 -12.75 -5.39 -1.85
N PRO A 114 -12.02 -6.50 -2.04
CA PRO A 114 -12.34 -7.78 -1.42
C PRO A 114 -12.18 -7.74 0.10
N LEU A 115 -13.21 -8.12 0.87
CA LEU A 115 -13.17 -8.15 2.34
C LEU A 115 -12.09 -9.09 2.88
N LYS A 116 -11.78 -10.18 2.18
CA LYS A 116 -10.68 -11.10 2.53
C LYS A 116 -9.30 -10.46 2.55
N SER A 117 -9.14 -9.25 1.99
CA SER A 117 -7.90 -8.48 2.03
C SER A 117 -7.61 -7.88 3.42
N ILE A 118 -8.64 -7.77 4.28
CA ILE A 118 -8.48 -7.41 5.69
C ILE A 118 -8.81 -8.66 6.51
N HIS A 119 -7.86 -9.07 7.32
CA HIS A 119 -8.04 -10.29 8.13
C HIS A 119 -8.91 -10.02 9.37
N PRO A 120 -9.65 -11.02 9.90
CA PRO A 120 -10.51 -10.86 11.07
C PRO A 120 -9.78 -10.25 12.26
N HIS A 121 -8.56 -10.68 12.55
CA HIS A 121 -7.77 -10.15 13.68
C HIS A 121 -7.42 -8.65 13.50
N GLN A 122 -7.30 -8.15 12.25
CA GLN A 122 -7.09 -6.72 11.98
C GLN A 122 -8.35 -5.92 12.29
N ILE A 123 -9.52 -6.45 11.94
CA ILE A 123 -10.83 -5.84 12.27
C ILE A 123 -11.00 -5.75 13.80
N ASP A 124 -10.74 -6.86 14.52
CA ASP A 124 -10.86 -6.91 15.97
C ASP A 124 -9.86 -5.96 16.65
N HIS A 125 -8.65 -5.85 16.12
CA HIS A 125 -7.63 -4.91 16.62
C HIS A 125 -8.05 -3.46 16.42
N LEU A 126 -8.52 -3.08 15.21
CA LEU A 126 -9.01 -1.74 14.92
C LEU A 126 -10.15 -1.34 15.86
N ASP A 127 -11.10 -2.23 16.09
CA ASP A 127 -12.19 -1.98 17.05
C ASP A 127 -11.69 -1.86 18.50
N ALA A 128 -10.71 -2.64 18.89
CA ALA A 128 -10.09 -2.51 20.22
C ALA A 128 -9.45 -1.13 20.39
N VAL A 129 -8.69 -0.66 19.39
CA VAL A 129 -8.09 0.68 19.41
C VAL A 129 -9.15 1.77 19.56
N LEU A 130 -10.26 1.68 18.80
CA LEU A 130 -11.39 2.64 18.91
C LEU A 130 -12.01 2.64 20.30
N ARG A 131 -12.27 1.46 20.90
CA ARG A 131 -12.87 1.36 22.25
C ARG A 131 -11.98 1.99 23.34
N HIS A 132 -10.67 1.99 23.13
CA HIS A 132 -9.70 2.59 24.06
C HIS A 132 -9.36 4.05 23.72
N GLY A 133 -10.15 4.71 22.84
CA GLY A 133 -10.02 6.15 22.55
C GLY A 133 -8.87 6.51 21.59
N GLY A 134 -8.27 5.53 20.93
CA GLY A 134 -7.33 5.74 19.84
C GLY A 134 -8.03 6.12 18.53
N ILE A 135 -7.26 6.63 17.57
CA ILE A 135 -7.70 6.92 16.21
C ILE A 135 -7.30 5.74 15.34
N ALA A 136 -8.28 5.04 14.76
CA ALA A 136 -8.05 3.90 13.87
C ALA A 136 -8.69 4.11 12.50
N PHE A 137 -7.99 3.71 11.43
CA PHE A 137 -8.47 3.85 10.05
C PHE A 137 -7.80 2.82 9.13
N VAL A 138 -8.31 2.73 7.90
CA VAL A 138 -7.71 1.93 6.83
C VAL A 138 -7.41 2.84 5.65
N ILE A 139 -6.21 2.72 5.08
CA ILE A 139 -5.84 3.35 3.82
C ILE A 139 -6.00 2.32 2.71
N VAL A 140 -6.87 2.61 1.74
CA VAL A 140 -7.09 1.73 0.58
C VAL A 140 -6.75 2.48 -0.69
N ARG A 141 -5.81 1.94 -1.47
CA ARG A 141 -5.47 2.47 -2.79
C ARG A 141 -6.11 1.63 -3.89
N PHE A 142 -6.92 2.25 -4.72
CA PHE A 142 -7.36 1.68 -5.99
C PHE A 142 -6.30 1.98 -7.05
N VAL A 143 -5.36 1.05 -7.24
CA VAL A 143 -4.15 1.25 -8.06
C VAL A 143 -4.48 1.67 -9.49
N MET A 144 -5.46 1.01 -10.12
CA MET A 144 -5.87 1.30 -11.50
C MET A 144 -6.57 2.66 -11.65
N ARG A 145 -7.12 3.22 -10.55
CA ARG A 145 -7.74 4.55 -10.52
C ARG A 145 -6.77 5.63 -10.05
N LYS A 146 -5.62 5.24 -9.50
CA LYS A 146 -4.65 6.14 -8.86
C LYS A 146 -5.29 6.97 -7.73
N GLU A 147 -6.20 6.37 -7.00
CA GLU A 147 -6.94 7.00 -5.92
C GLU A 147 -6.65 6.29 -4.62
N THR A 148 -6.36 7.06 -3.57
CA THR A 148 -6.06 6.56 -2.25
C THR A 148 -7.09 7.13 -1.26
N PHE A 149 -7.83 6.25 -0.61
CA PHE A 149 -8.88 6.61 0.35
C PHE A 149 -8.41 6.40 1.79
N PHE A 150 -8.67 7.38 2.63
CA PHE A 150 -8.72 7.25 4.08
C PHE A 150 -10.13 6.82 4.47
N VAL A 151 -10.27 5.73 5.20
CA VAL A 151 -11.56 5.25 5.69
C VAL A 151 -11.49 5.08 7.20
N PRO A 152 -12.30 5.79 8.00
CA PRO A 152 -12.38 5.56 9.45
C PRO A 152 -12.64 4.08 9.74
N ALA A 153 -11.91 3.49 10.69
CA ALA A 153 -12.00 2.06 10.98
C ALA A 153 -13.43 1.63 11.31
N LYS A 154 -14.17 2.43 12.09
CA LYS A 154 -15.57 2.11 12.42
C LYS A 154 -16.43 1.82 11.19
N ARG A 155 -16.28 2.55 10.10
CA ARG A 155 -17.06 2.31 8.88
C ARG A 155 -16.71 0.99 8.21
N ILE A 156 -15.41 0.63 8.18
CA ILE A 156 -14.93 -0.65 7.63
C ILE A 156 -15.39 -1.82 8.52
N THR A 157 -15.25 -1.70 9.84
CA THR A 157 -15.62 -2.77 10.78
C THR A 157 -17.12 -3.00 10.82
N ASP A 158 -17.92 -1.92 10.75
CA ASP A 158 -19.38 -2.04 10.63
C ASP A 158 -19.76 -2.76 9.33
N PHE A 159 -19.19 -2.34 8.18
CA PHE A 159 -19.47 -3.01 6.91
C PHE A 159 -19.05 -4.49 6.95
N TYR A 160 -17.87 -4.78 7.48
CA TYR A 160 -17.36 -6.15 7.59
C TYR A 160 -18.29 -7.08 8.36
N ARG A 161 -18.96 -6.56 9.42
CA ARG A 161 -19.82 -7.35 10.31
C ARG A 161 -21.26 -7.43 9.84
N THR A 162 -21.76 -6.44 9.14
CA THR A 162 -23.19 -6.33 8.82
C THR A 162 -23.53 -6.64 7.37
N ALA A 163 -22.57 -6.52 6.45
CA ALA A 163 -22.84 -6.69 5.05
C ALA A 163 -22.82 -8.18 4.66
N ASP A 164 -23.88 -8.64 4.01
CA ASP A 164 -23.94 -9.95 3.37
C ASP A 164 -23.27 -9.93 1.98
N ARG A 165 -21.97 -9.55 1.97
CA ARG A 165 -21.20 -9.41 0.74
C ARG A 165 -19.73 -9.75 0.99
N SER A 166 -19.06 -10.29 -0.02
CA SER A 166 -17.64 -10.64 0.03
C SER A 166 -16.70 -9.47 -0.36
N SER A 167 -17.25 -8.32 -0.79
CA SER A 167 -16.47 -7.16 -1.21
C SER A 167 -17.22 -5.85 -0.97
N ILE A 168 -16.46 -4.78 -0.76
CA ILE A 168 -16.95 -3.40 -0.63
C ILE A 168 -16.93 -2.76 -2.03
N PRO A 169 -18.06 -2.24 -2.56
CA PRO A 169 -18.10 -1.55 -3.84
C PRO A 169 -17.25 -0.27 -3.83
N TYR A 170 -16.68 0.11 -4.97
CA TYR A 170 -15.93 1.36 -5.11
C TYR A 170 -16.77 2.59 -4.72
N ASP A 171 -18.03 2.65 -5.14
CA ASP A 171 -18.93 3.78 -4.83
C ASP A 171 -19.14 3.96 -3.31
N TRP A 172 -19.06 2.87 -2.54
CA TRP A 172 -19.09 2.96 -1.09
C TRP A 172 -17.88 3.74 -0.55
N PHE A 173 -16.68 3.57 -1.13
CA PHE A 173 -15.49 4.36 -0.77
C PHE A 173 -15.65 5.83 -1.11
N CYS A 174 -16.29 6.15 -2.22
CA CYS A 174 -16.60 7.54 -2.59
C CYS A 174 -17.53 8.21 -1.56
N LEU A 175 -18.47 7.46 -0.98
CA LEU A 175 -19.44 7.97 0.00
C LEU A 175 -18.91 7.96 1.45
N ASN A 176 -18.10 6.98 1.80
CA ASN A 176 -17.69 6.70 3.19
C ASN A 176 -16.22 6.96 3.47
N GLY A 177 -15.39 7.07 2.44
CA GLY A 177 -13.99 7.41 2.53
C GLY A 177 -13.74 8.89 2.26
N THR A 178 -12.47 9.27 2.35
CA THR A 178 -11.98 10.58 1.96
C THR A 178 -10.74 10.39 1.13
N LEU A 179 -10.67 11.02 -0.04
CA LEU A 179 -9.46 11.00 -0.86
C LEU A 179 -8.30 11.66 -0.11
N ILE A 180 -7.17 10.97 -0.06
CA ILE A 180 -5.96 11.47 0.59
C ILE A 180 -5.23 12.39 -0.39
N PRO A 181 -4.92 13.63 -0.01
CA PRO A 181 -4.12 14.51 -0.83
C PRO A 181 -2.69 13.99 -0.96
N SER A 182 -2.10 14.20 -2.13
CA SER A 182 -0.72 13.81 -2.43
C SER A 182 0.13 15.04 -2.72
N SER A 183 1.38 15.01 -2.27
CA SER A 183 2.42 15.98 -2.63
C SER A 183 3.76 15.28 -2.75
N TYR A 184 4.75 15.96 -3.33
CA TYR A 184 6.08 15.38 -3.52
C TYR A 184 6.75 14.92 -2.22
N THR A 185 6.60 15.68 -1.13
CA THR A 185 7.19 15.37 0.19
C THR A 185 6.29 14.48 1.05
N ARG A 186 4.99 14.45 0.79
CA ARG A 186 3.97 13.70 1.50
C ARG A 186 3.04 13.02 0.49
N PRO A 187 3.49 11.93 -0.14
CA PRO A 187 2.70 11.24 -1.16
C PRO A 187 1.35 10.72 -0.63
N VAL A 188 1.23 10.44 0.67
CA VAL A 188 0.00 9.98 1.33
C VAL A 188 -0.22 10.84 2.59
N ASP A 189 -0.71 12.08 2.43
CA ASP A 189 -0.84 13.07 3.51
C ASP A 189 -2.12 12.87 4.34
N TYR A 190 -2.22 11.72 5.03
CA TYR A 190 -3.42 11.30 5.76
C TYR A 190 -3.68 12.09 7.04
N LEU A 191 -2.67 12.73 7.66
CA LEU A 191 -2.86 13.52 8.88
C LEU A 191 -3.76 14.75 8.66
N LYS A 192 -3.79 15.33 7.47
CA LYS A 192 -4.77 16.38 7.14
C LYS A 192 -6.22 15.93 7.29
N ILE A 193 -6.47 14.64 7.03
CA ILE A 193 -7.82 14.07 7.19
C ILE A 193 -8.06 13.77 8.66
N VAL A 194 -7.05 13.25 9.36
CA VAL A 194 -7.11 13.03 10.82
C VAL A 194 -7.44 14.32 11.54
N ASP A 195 -6.78 15.45 11.24
CA ASP A 195 -7.07 16.75 11.83
C ASP A 195 -8.53 17.14 11.62
N ARG A 196 -9.00 17.06 10.39
CA ARG A 196 -10.37 17.44 10.04
C ARG A 196 -11.44 16.59 10.73
N LEU A 197 -11.17 15.29 10.95
CA LEU A 197 -12.17 14.37 11.49
C LEU A 197 -12.13 14.26 13.02
N TYR A 198 -10.95 14.39 13.63
CA TYR A 198 -10.75 14.04 15.03
C TYR A 198 -10.26 15.20 15.91
N PHE A 199 -9.74 16.27 15.30
CA PHE A 199 -9.22 17.44 16.02
C PHE A 199 -9.90 18.73 15.52
N LYS A 200 -11.24 18.73 15.49
CA LYS A 200 -11.99 19.96 15.20
C LYS A 200 -11.60 21.03 16.21
N GLU A 201 -11.11 22.16 15.70
CA GLU A 201 -11.06 23.41 16.45
C GLU A 201 -12.46 23.93 16.74
#